data_dc5e481cdc7adbf46a5fe752429b2880
#
_entry.id   dc5e481cdc7adbf46a5fe752429b2880
#
_cell.length_a   1.000
_cell.length_b   1.000
_cell.length_c   1.000
_cell.angle_alpha   90.00
_cell.angle_beta   90.00
_cell.angle_gamma   90.00
#
_symmetry.space_group_name_H-M   'P 1'
#
loop_
_entity.id
_entity.type
_entity.pdbx_description
1 polymer ?
#
loop_
_entity_poly.entity_id
_entity_poly.type
_entity_poly.pdbx_seq_one_letter_code
_entity_poly.pdbx_strand_id
1 'polypeptide(L)'
;MRPAIILMFFVTLLQGALAYAALGGAPSDFGGTPVRAARSLAATSSMATAVYTVSQSTLDSGTIVREYTDAAGKVFAVSWNGPTLPDLRTLLGDKFTALTDAAGKRTQAGHSQLALNQSDVVIVSNGHMRSFAGHAFIPSALPAGFDTTTIE
;
A
#
# COMPACT_ATOMS: atom_id res chain seq x y z
N MET A 1 -54.83 -28.13 20.72
CA MET A 1 -54.17 -26.82 20.49
C MET A 1 -52.66 -27.06 20.42
N ARG A 2 -52.10 -27.01 19.23
CA ARG A 2 -50.65 -27.23 19.00
C ARG A 2 -50.03 -25.86 18.68
N PRO A 3 -49.02 -25.39 19.44
CA PRO A 3 -48.30 -24.16 19.06
C PRO A 3 -47.27 -24.49 17.94
N ALA A 4 -47.41 -23.76 16.84
CA ALA A 4 -46.43 -23.78 15.75
C ALA A 4 -45.19 -23.03 16.15
N ILE A 5 -44.07 -23.71 16.16
CA ILE A 5 -42.74 -23.12 16.37
C ILE A 5 -42.29 -22.58 15.00
N ILE A 6 -42.29 -21.25 14.89
CA ILE A 6 -41.71 -20.55 13.73
C ILE A 6 -40.20 -20.47 13.98
N LEU A 7 -39.46 -21.33 13.28
CA LEU A 7 -38.01 -21.32 13.25
C LEU A 7 -37.56 -20.21 12.27
N MET A 8 -37.23 -19.04 12.82
CA MET A 8 -36.71 -17.91 12.05
C MET A 8 -35.24 -18.15 11.75
N PHE A 9 -34.96 -18.60 10.52
CA PHE A 9 -33.61 -18.78 10.00
C PHE A 9 -33.01 -17.39 9.73
N PHE A 10 -32.15 -16.92 10.63
CA PHE A 10 -31.34 -15.71 10.45
C PHE A 10 -30.19 -16.09 9.53
N VAL A 11 -30.35 -15.88 8.22
CA VAL A 11 -29.25 -15.95 7.25
C VAL A 11 -28.44 -14.67 7.40
N THR A 12 -27.39 -14.71 8.22
CA THR A 12 -26.35 -13.67 8.21
C THR A 12 -25.59 -13.79 6.90
N LEU A 13 -25.92 -12.92 5.94
CA LEU A 13 -25.06 -12.67 4.77
C LEU A 13 -23.73 -12.10 5.31
N LEU A 14 -22.72 -12.96 5.38
CA LEU A 14 -21.34 -12.55 5.56
C LEU A 14 -20.91 -11.91 4.22
N GLN A 15 -21.16 -10.60 4.09
CA GLN A 15 -20.60 -9.82 2.98
C GLN A 15 -19.09 -9.74 3.24
N GLY A 16 -18.35 -10.63 2.59
CA GLY A 16 -16.90 -10.51 2.46
C GLY A 16 -16.62 -9.20 1.74
N ALA A 17 -16.28 -8.15 2.48
CA ALA A 17 -15.68 -6.97 1.90
C ALA A 17 -14.44 -7.46 1.13
N LEU A 18 -14.44 -7.28 -0.19
CA LEU A 18 -13.22 -7.40 -0.98
C LEU A 18 -12.27 -6.35 -0.42
N ALA A 19 -11.40 -6.77 0.46
CA ALA A 19 -10.34 -5.92 0.99
C ALA A 19 -9.37 -5.68 -0.17
N TYR A 20 -9.68 -4.68 -0.99
CA TYR A 20 -8.67 -4.09 -1.86
C TYR A 20 -7.67 -3.47 -0.92
N ALA A 21 -6.51 -4.06 -0.86
CA ALA A 21 -5.38 -3.44 -0.22
C ALA A 21 -5.08 -2.15 -0.96
N ALA A 22 -4.97 -1.13 -0.19
CA ALA A 22 -4.79 0.19 -0.70
C ALA A 22 -3.98 0.98 0.31
N LEU A 23 -3.18 1.87 -0.18
CA LEU A 23 -2.54 2.89 0.64
C LEU A 23 -3.60 3.60 1.50
N GLY A 24 -3.50 3.48 2.83
CA GLY A 24 -4.51 3.91 3.80
C GLY A 24 -5.51 2.84 4.24
N GLY A 25 -5.47 1.64 3.66
CA GLY A 25 -6.30 0.49 3.98
C GLY A 25 -5.53 -0.70 4.54
N ALA A 26 -6.12 -1.90 4.44
CA ALA A 26 -5.47 -3.14 4.81
C ALA A 26 -4.39 -3.55 3.78
N PRO A 27 -3.39 -4.37 4.14
CA PRO A 27 -2.39 -4.89 3.21
C PRO A 27 -3.00 -5.67 2.04
N SER A 28 -2.38 -5.58 0.84
CA SER A 28 -2.81 -6.30 -0.35
C SER A 28 -2.52 -7.79 -0.27
N ASP A 29 -3.40 -8.56 -0.92
CA ASP A 29 -3.09 -9.93 -1.28
C ASP A 29 -2.76 -9.99 -2.79
N PHE A 30 -1.48 -9.86 -3.12
CA PHE A 30 -1.00 -10.01 -4.51
C PHE A 30 -0.80 -11.49 -4.90
N GLY A 31 -1.36 -12.45 -4.13
CA GLY A 31 -1.18 -13.88 -4.40
C GLY A 31 0.25 -14.40 -4.19
N GLY A 32 1.15 -13.55 -3.71
CA GLY A 32 2.50 -13.91 -3.33
C GLY A 32 2.58 -14.42 -1.90
N THR A 33 3.62 -15.17 -1.58
CA THR A 33 3.90 -15.58 -0.19
C THR A 33 4.41 -14.36 0.58
N PRO A 34 3.64 -13.79 1.53
CA PRO A 34 4.08 -12.61 2.26
C PRO A 34 5.25 -12.98 3.18
N VAL A 35 6.41 -12.45 2.89
CA VAL A 35 7.54 -12.52 3.82
C VAL A 35 7.38 -11.36 4.81
N ARG A 36 6.81 -11.65 5.97
CA ARG A 36 6.74 -10.69 7.07
C ARG A 36 8.12 -10.51 7.70
N ALA A 37 8.79 -9.42 7.39
CA ALA A 37 9.93 -8.97 8.15
C ALA A 37 9.46 -7.87 9.11
N ALA A 38 9.32 -8.21 10.40
CA ALA A 38 9.15 -7.20 11.44
C ALA A 38 10.52 -6.54 11.65
N ARG A 39 10.69 -5.31 11.19
CA ARG A 39 11.86 -4.49 11.53
C ARG A 39 11.49 -3.55 12.67
N SER A 40 11.90 -3.88 13.87
CA SER A 40 12.09 -2.91 14.93
C SER A 40 13.51 -2.34 14.76
N LEU A 41 13.63 -1.14 14.20
CA LEU A 41 14.90 -0.41 14.22
C LEU A 41 15.11 0.12 15.64
N ALA A 42 15.89 -0.59 16.43
CA ALA A 42 16.47 -0.05 17.66
C ALA A 42 17.53 0.97 17.27
N ALA A 43 17.14 2.23 17.15
CA ALA A 43 18.09 3.33 17.10
C ALA A 43 18.59 3.61 18.51
N THR A 44 19.89 3.53 18.71
CA THR A 44 20.63 3.86 19.94
C THR A 44 20.67 5.38 20.14
N SER A 45 19.52 5.99 20.35
CA SER A 45 19.38 7.33 20.94
C SER A 45 17.90 7.58 21.19
N SER A 46 17.54 8.19 22.30
CA SER A 46 16.26 8.41 22.95
C SER A 46 15.14 9.06 22.11
N MET A 47 14.94 8.64 20.86
CA MET A 47 13.79 8.97 20.01
C MET A 47 12.85 7.76 19.97
N ALA A 48 11.56 8.02 20.04
CA ALA A 48 10.52 7.01 19.97
C ALA A 48 10.73 6.10 18.76
N THR A 49 10.95 4.81 19.01
CA THR A 49 11.12 3.81 17.96
C THR A 49 9.80 3.65 17.22
N ALA A 50 9.78 3.99 15.96
CA ALA A 50 8.60 3.76 15.12
C ALA A 50 8.36 2.24 15.01
N VAL A 51 7.19 1.79 15.48
CA VAL A 51 6.79 0.38 15.35
C VAL A 51 5.98 0.23 14.08
N TYR A 52 6.50 -0.50 13.12
CA TYR A 52 5.80 -0.80 11.87
C TYR A 52 6.18 -2.20 11.38
N THR A 53 5.37 -2.75 10.50
CA THR A 53 5.62 -4.05 9.86
C THR A 53 5.80 -3.84 8.36
N VAL A 54 6.77 -4.52 7.76
CA VAL A 54 6.96 -4.54 6.31
C VAL A 54 6.55 -5.91 5.80
N SER A 55 5.61 -5.96 4.89
CA SER A 55 5.27 -7.15 4.11
C SER A 55 5.85 -7.01 2.71
N GLN A 56 6.47 -8.06 2.20
CA GLN A 56 7.04 -8.10 0.87
C GLN A 56 6.38 -9.20 0.06
N SER A 57 5.93 -8.85 -1.14
CA SER A 57 5.38 -9.77 -2.12
C SER A 57 6.21 -9.71 -3.39
N THR A 58 6.44 -10.85 -4.02
CA THR A 58 7.07 -10.93 -5.35
C THR A 58 6.01 -11.36 -6.34
N LEU A 59 5.73 -10.52 -7.32
CA LEU A 59 4.77 -10.81 -8.38
C LEU A 59 5.36 -11.84 -9.36
N ASP A 60 4.50 -12.51 -10.13
CA ASP A 60 4.92 -13.46 -11.19
C ASP A 60 5.85 -12.82 -12.23
N SER A 61 5.72 -11.51 -12.42
CA SER A 61 6.60 -10.72 -13.27
C SER A 61 8.01 -10.52 -12.72
N GLY A 62 8.28 -10.90 -11.47
CA GLY A 62 9.52 -10.64 -10.74
C GLY A 62 9.57 -9.25 -10.06
N THR A 63 8.51 -8.46 -10.15
CA THR A 63 8.43 -7.17 -9.44
C THR A 63 8.20 -7.41 -7.96
N ILE A 64 9.00 -6.78 -7.14
CA ILE A 64 8.89 -6.80 -5.68
C ILE A 64 8.03 -5.63 -5.24
N VAL A 65 7.01 -5.90 -4.44
CA VAL A 65 6.15 -4.90 -3.80
C VAL A 65 6.36 -5.00 -2.30
N ARG A 66 6.56 -3.87 -1.63
CA ARG A 66 6.62 -3.80 -0.16
C ARG A 66 5.53 -2.88 0.34
N GLU A 67 4.87 -3.30 1.39
CA GLU A 67 3.83 -2.55 2.09
C GLU A 67 4.25 -2.34 3.53
N TYR A 68 4.18 -1.10 3.98
CA TYR A 68 4.54 -0.67 5.32
C TYR A 68 3.26 -0.41 6.09
N THR A 69 3.02 -1.20 7.14
CA THR A 69 1.82 -1.13 7.97
C THR A 69 2.13 -0.61 9.36
N ASP A 70 1.25 0.21 9.87
CA ASP A 70 1.30 0.69 11.26
C ASP A 70 0.83 -0.40 12.25
N ALA A 71 0.85 -0.07 13.55
CA ALA A 71 0.39 -0.98 14.61
C ALA A 71 -1.12 -1.30 14.52
N ALA A 72 -1.91 -0.49 13.82
CA ALA A 72 -3.33 -0.72 13.58
C ALA A 72 -3.58 -1.61 12.34
N GLY A 73 -2.53 -2.02 11.64
CA GLY A 73 -2.60 -2.83 10.43
C GLY A 73 -2.98 -2.04 9.17
N LYS A 74 -2.84 -0.71 9.20
CA LYS A 74 -3.07 0.15 8.02
C LYS A 74 -1.79 0.39 7.26
N VAL A 75 -1.86 0.29 5.94
CA VAL A 75 -0.75 0.60 5.04
C VAL A 75 -0.56 2.11 4.96
N PHE A 76 0.56 2.62 5.45
CA PHE A 76 0.90 4.04 5.37
C PHE A 76 1.90 4.35 4.26
N ALA A 77 2.66 3.36 3.80
CA ALA A 77 3.59 3.48 2.69
C ALA A 77 3.68 2.19 1.88
N VAL A 78 4.00 2.33 0.61
CA VAL A 78 4.22 1.22 -0.33
C VAL A 78 5.42 1.53 -1.20
N SER A 79 6.14 0.49 -1.66
CA SER A 79 7.18 0.62 -2.66
C SER A 79 7.13 -0.54 -3.65
N TRP A 80 7.67 -0.32 -4.83
CA TRP A 80 7.81 -1.33 -5.88
C TRP A 80 9.12 -1.18 -6.62
N ASN A 81 9.68 -2.33 -7.01
CA ASN A 81 10.89 -2.39 -7.80
C ASN A 81 10.89 -3.66 -8.66
N GLY A 82 11.06 -3.52 -9.97
CA GLY A 82 11.13 -4.69 -10.85
C GLY A 82 10.98 -4.41 -12.33
N PRO A 83 10.88 -5.47 -13.14
CA PRO A 83 10.85 -5.37 -14.59
C PRO A 83 9.53 -4.89 -15.16
N THR A 84 8.45 -4.91 -14.36
CA THR A 84 7.12 -4.45 -14.77
C THR A 84 6.52 -3.55 -13.71
N LEU A 85 5.68 -2.61 -14.14
CA LEU A 85 4.89 -1.78 -13.23
C LEU A 85 3.80 -2.66 -12.58
N PRO A 86 3.67 -2.67 -11.24
CA PRO A 86 2.58 -3.38 -10.59
C PRO A 86 1.24 -2.70 -10.86
N ASP A 87 0.13 -3.34 -10.50
CA ASP A 87 -1.19 -2.69 -10.54
C ASP A 87 -1.26 -1.57 -9.49
N LEU A 88 -0.93 -0.35 -9.93
CA LEU A 88 -0.96 0.84 -9.08
C LEU A 88 -2.36 1.20 -8.60
N ARG A 89 -3.42 0.78 -9.32
CA ARG A 89 -4.80 1.00 -8.87
C ARG A 89 -5.08 0.22 -7.60
N THR A 90 -4.71 -1.05 -7.59
CA THR A 90 -4.81 -1.90 -6.40
C THR A 90 -3.90 -1.40 -5.28
N LEU A 91 -2.66 -1.02 -5.60
CA LEU A 91 -1.65 -0.63 -4.62
C LEU A 91 -1.93 0.73 -3.97
N LEU A 92 -2.43 1.70 -4.72
CA LEU A 92 -2.69 3.06 -4.25
C LEU A 92 -4.15 3.31 -3.83
N GLY A 93 -5.07 2.43 -4.24
CA GLY A 93 -6.50 2.58 -3.95
C GLY A 93 -7.05 3.94 -4.34
N ASP A 94 -7.69 4.62 -3.41
CA ASP A 94 -8.31 5.94 -3.65
C ASP A 94 -7.29 7.00 -4.07
N LYS A 95 -6.01 6.84 -3.72
CA LYS A 95 -4.94 7.77 -4.10
C LYS A 95 -4.51 7.63 -5.56
N PHE A 96 -4.95 6.56 -6.24
CA PHE A 96 -4.68 6.37 -7.67
C PHE A 96 -5.24 7.49 -8.56
N THR A 97 -6.39 8.07 -8.20
CA THR A 97 -6.97 9.20 -8.93
C THR A 97 -6.06 10.41 -8.91
N ALA A 98 -5.42 10.71 -7.78
CA ALA A 98 -4.46 11.81 -7.68
C ALA A 98 -3.26 11.60 -8.62
N LEU A 99 -2.80 10.35 -8.76
CA LEU A 99 -1.72 10.00 -9.68
C LEU A 99 -2.13 10.23 -11.14
N THR A 100 -3.33 9.78 -11.55
CA THR A 100 -3.83 9.93 -12.92
C THR A 100 -4.07 11.38 -13.28
N ASP A 101 -4.61 12.19 -12.37
CA ASP A 101 -4.82 13.62 -12.55
C ASP A 101 -3.50 14.38 -12.71
N ALA A 102 -2.49 14.01 -11.93
CA ALA A 102 -1.16 14.58 -12.05
C ALA A 102 -0.49 14.19 -13.38
N ALA A 103 -0.67 12.95 -13.83
CA ALA A 103 -0.17 12.49 -15.12
C ALA A 103 -0.86 13.21 -16.30
N GLY A 104 -2.17 13.43 -16.21
CA GLY A 104 -2.96 14.13 -17.25
C GLY A 104 -2.64 15.63 -17.38
N LYS A 105 -2.13 16.25 -16.32
CA LYS A 105 -1.73 17.69 -16.33
C LYS A 105 -0.32 17.91 -16.87
N ARG A 106 0.43 16.86 -17.18
CA ARG A 106 1.78 16.99 -17.74
C ARG A 106 1.75 17.43 -19.19
N THR A 107 2.41 18.54 -19.47
CA THR A 107 2.54 19.10 -20.82
C THR A 107 3.76 18.58 -21.59
N GLN A 108 4.68 17.92 -20.91
CA GLN A 108 5.90 17.36 -21.52
C GLN A 108 5.81 15.85 -21.68
N ALA A 109 5.73 15.39 -22.92
CA ALA A 109 5.91 13.99 -23.27
C ALA A 109 7.41 13.61 -23.12
N GLY A 110 7.69 12.44 -22.56
CA GLY A 110 9.04 11.84 -22.59
C GLY A 110 9.74 11.69 -21.24
N HIS A 111 9.17 12.11 -20.13
CA HIS A 111 9.72 11.83 -18.80
C HIS A 111 9.08 10.59 -18.20
N SER A 112 9.84 9.51 -18.06
CA SER A 112 9.44 8.28 -17.36
C SER A 112 9.35 8.44 -15.84
N GLN A 113 9.63 9.63 -15.34
CA GLN A 113 9.52 9.94 -13.92
C GLN A 113 8.24 10.75 -13.63
N LEU A 114 7.43 10.28 -12.70
CA LEU A 114 6.29 11.00 -12.16
C LEU A 114 6.51 11.23 -10.66
N ALA A 115 6.49 12.48 -10.24
CA ALA A 115 6.53 12.86 -8.84
C ALA A 115 5.29 13.70 -8.53
N LEU A 116 4.54 13.27 -7.53
CA LEU A 116 3.39 13.95 -6.95
C LEU A 116 3.67 14.20 -5.47
N ASN A 117 3.58 15.45 -5.06
CA ASN A 117 3.73 15.84 -3.66
C ASN A 117 2.51 16.67 -3.26
N GLN A 118 1.58 16.03 -2.59
CA GLN A 118 0.37 16.65 -2.04
C GLN A 118 0.34 16.45 -0.52
N SER A 119 -0.46 17.24 0.17
CA SER A 119 -0.58 17.16 1.63
C SER A 119 -1.12 15.80 2.12
N ASP A 120 -1.88 15.10 1.29
CA ASP A 120 -2.53 13.83 1.60
C ASP A 120 -1.82 12.60 1.02
N VAL A 121 -0.93 12.79 0.05
CA VAL A 121 -0.15 11.70 -0.54
C VAL A 121 1.10 12.22 -1.26
N VAL A 122 2.19 11.48 -1.10
CA VAL A 122 3.42 11.64 -1.88
C VAL A 122 3.60 10.38 -2.72
N ILE A 123 3.80 10.53 -4.04
CA ILE A 123 4.03 9.42 -4.96
C ILE A 123 5.21 9.76 -5.85
N VAL A 124 6.17 8.86 -5.92
CA VAL A 124 7.30 8.93 -6.85
C VAL A 124 7.34 7.63 -7.65
N SER A 125 7.29 7.75 -8.96
CA SER A 125 7.34 6.61 -9.87
C SER A 125 8.35 6.87 -10.97
N ASN A 126 9.30 5.99 -11.12
CA ASN A 126 10.33 6.01 -12.16
C ASN A 126 10.15 4.77 -13.03
N GLY A 127 10.23 4.94 -14.35
CA GLY A 127 10.16 3.82 -15.30
C GLY A 127 11.19 3.99 -16.41
N HIS A 128 12.03 3.02 -16.58
CA HIS A 128 12.98 2.92 -17.69
C HIS A 128 13.04 1.48 -18.18
N MET A 129 12.91 1.27 -19.47
CA MET A 129 13.16 0.01 -20.20
C MET A 129 13.23 -1.26 -19.31
N ARG A 130 12.06 -1.77 -18.85
CA ARG A 130 11.96 -2.95 -17.97
C ARG A 130 12.57 -2.76 -16.57
N SER A 131 12.71 -1.54 -16.12
CA SER A 131 13.09 -1.19 -14.75
C SER A 131 12.11 -0.15 -14.22
N PHE A 132 11.20 -0.57 -13.39
CA PHE A 132 10.19 0.27 -12.76
C PHE A 132 10.44 0.29 -11.27
N ALA A 133 10.61 1.46 -10.72
CA ALA A 133 10.79 1.65 -9.29
C ALA A 133 9.96 2.85 -8.82
N GLY A 134 9.45 2.76 -7.62
CA GLY A 134 8.72 3.87 -7.04
C GLY A 134 8.24 3.58 -5.63
N HIS A 135 7.72 4.62 -5.02
CA HIS A 135 7.11 4.54 -3.71
C HIS A 135 5.98 5.55 -3.57
N ALA A 136 5.11 5.29 -2.63
CA ALA A 136 4.07 6.21 -2.21
C ALA A 136 3.85 6.13 -0.71
N PHE A 137 3.51 7.25 -0.08
CA PHE A 137 3.17 7.29 1.34
C PHE A 137 2.19 8.41 1.67
N ILE A 138 1.50 8.25 2.80
CA ILE A 138 0.58 9.25 3.35
C ILE A 138 1.32 10.01 4.46
N PRO A 139 1.68 11.29 4.26
CA PRO A 139 2.47 12.04 5.24
C PRO A 139 1.84 12.10 6.64
N SER A 140 0.52 12.21 6.71
CA SER A 140 -0.23 12.28 7.97
C SER A 140 -0.34 10.94 8.71
N ALA A 141 -0.06 9.81 8.04
CA ALA A 141 -0.13 8.47 8.61
C ALA A 141 1.24 7.90 8.98
N LEU A 142 2.33 8.64 8.73
CA LEU A 142 3.67 8.20 9.07
C LEU A 142 3.82 8.06 10.59
N PRO A 143 4.33 6.91 11.08
CA PRO A 143 4.65 6.76 12.49
C PRO A 143 5.73 7.77 12.93
N ALA A 144 5.65 8.26 14.16
CA ALA A 144 6.64 9.19 14.70
C ALA A 144 8.04 8.57 14.64
N GLY A 145 9.00 9.31 14.06
CA GLY A 145 10.38 8.84 13.89
C GLY A 145 10.60 7.91 12.67
N PHE A 146 9.61 7.74 11.82
CA PHE A 146 9.79 7.00 10.57
C PHE A 146 10.58 7.83 9.55
N ASP A 147 11.64 7.24 9.00
CA ASP A 147 12.45 7.87 7.97
C ASP A 147 11.95 7.43 6.58
N THR A 148 11.42 8.37 5.80
CA THR A 148 10.90 8.12 4.46
C THR A 148 11.97 7.69 3.45
N THR A 149 13.25 7.93 3.75
CA THR A 149 14.37 7.46 2.91
C THR A 149 14.57 5.94 2.98
N THR A 150 13.94 5.28 3.96
CA THR A 150 13.98 3.81 4.11
C THR A 150 12.92 3.09 3.26
N ILE A 151 12.07 3.83 2.57
CA ILE A 151 11.08 3.25 1.64
C ILE A 151 11.82 2.86 0.34
N GLU A 152 12.14 1.57 0.21
CA GLU A 152 12.85 1.00 -0.96
C GLU A 152 11.92 0.08 -1.77
#